data_7872dced5695ef9f35cefb1496982dca
#
_entry.id   7872dced5695ef9f35cefb1496982dca
#
_cell.length_a   1.000
_cell.length_b   1.000
_cell.length_c   1.000
_cell.angle_alpha   90.00
_cell.angle_beta   90.00
_cell.angle_gamma   90.00
#
_symmetry.space_group_name_H-M   'P 1'
#
loop_
_entity.id
_entity.type
_entity.pdbx_description
1 polymer ?
#
loop_
_entity_poly.entity_id
_entity_poly.type
_entity_poly.pdbx_seq_one_letter_code
_entity_poly.pdbx_strand_id
1 'polypeptide(L)'
;MSPLISADGLATALDRVHVFDVRWDLIDPSRGRNSYEEGHIPGAVFVDLDHDLAGPPGITGRHPLPEPGGFAITLGRLGIEPESHVVVYDDAGGRVAARMWWMLKAIGHGAAQVLDGGLQAWVDAGGDLDPGWVEPVPTRYPEPERFEGVIGPTEVPGRTLIDARAGERYRGEVEPIDPKAGHIPGAINIPTDRNLDDSGRFRSASDLALVYDDVPPDPAVSCGSGVNACHAALAMVVAGLPMPDVYVGSFSEWSRRDLDVSTGPMP
;
A
#
# COMPACT_ATOMS: atom_id res chain seq x y z
N MET A 1 12.32 -11.59 -8.32
CA MET A 1 11.49 -12.17 -7.24
C MET A 1 10.05 -11.74 -7.49
N SER A 2 9.05 -12.64 -7.31
CA SER A 2 7.64 -12.27 -7.39
C SER A 2 7.33 -11.24 -6.29
N PRO A 3 6.49 -10.23 -6.54
CA PRO A 3 6.08 -9.29 -5.50
C PRO A 3 5.10 -9.90 -4.48
N LEU A 4 4.51 -11.04 -4.79
CA LEU A 4 3.61 -11.79 -3.91
C LEU A 4 4.23 -13.10 -3.45
N ILE A 5 3.87 -13.54 -2.24
CA ILE A 5 4.16 -14.85 -1.68
C ILE A 5 2.85 -15.50 -1.24
N SER A 6 2.67 -16.81 -1.50
CA SER A 6 1.52 -17.56 -1.00
C SER A 6 1.70 -17.95 0.47
N ALA A 7 0.60 -18.34 1.14
CA ALA A 7 0.66 -18.84 2.52
C ALA A 7 1.59 -20.06 2.66
N ASP A 8 1.53 -21.04 1.74
CA ASP A 8 2.43 -22.18 1.74
C ASP A 8 3.89 -21.78 1.52
N GLY A 9 4.12 -20.79 0.64
CA GLY A 9 5.44 -20.22 0.39
C GLY A 9 6.00 -19.56 1.64
N LEU A 10 5.19 -18.77 2.34
CA LEU A 10 5.57 -18.15 3.61
C LEU A 10 5.83 -19.20 4.69
N ALA A 11 4.96 -20.22 4.85
CA ALA A 11 5.14 -21.29 5.82
C ALA A 11 6.50 -22.01 5.64
N THR A 12 6.90 -22.21 4.38
CA THR A 12 8.21 -22.83 4.04
C THR A 12 9.40 -21.92 4.34
N ALA A 13 9.19 -20.60 4.34
CA ALA A 13 10.25 -19.59 4.47
C ALA A 13 10.28 -18.89 5.84
N LEU A 14 9.34 -19.22 6.74
CA LEU A 14 9.03 -18.43 7.94
C LEU A 14 10.24 -18.14 8.83
N ASP A 15 11.17 -19.08 8.93
CA ASP A 15 12.41 -18.97 9.70
C ASP A 15 13.52 -18.15 9.02
N ARG A 16 13.29 -17.70 7.76
CA ARG A 16 14.28 -17.01 6.91
C ARG A 16 13.83 -15.66 6.41
N VAL A 17 12.65 -15.22 6.81
CA VAL A 17 12.06 -13.95 6.40
C VAL A 17 11.66 -13.13 7.62
N HIS A 18 11.62 -11.83 7.47
CA HIS A 18 11.06 -10.91 8.45
C HIS A 18 9.60 -10.64 8.08
N VAL A 19 8.66 -11.04 8.94
CA VAL A 19 7.22 -10.90 8.71
C VAL A 19 6.70 -9.67 9.44
N PHE A 20 5.88 -8.87 8.77
CA PHE A 20 5.31 -7.63 9.33
C PHE A 20 3.78 -7.61 9.17
N ASP A 21 3.10 -7.32 10.27
CA ASP A 21 1.67 -7.11 10.35
C ASP A 21 1.37 -5.62 10.25
N VAL A 22 0.68 -5.22 9.20
CA VAL A 22 0.28 -3.81 8.98
C VAL A 22 -1.24 -3.65 8.98
N ARG A 23 -1.96 -4.47 9.73
CA ARG A 23 -3.41 -4.30 9.91
C ARG A 23 -3.72 -2.92 10.47
N TRP A 24 -4.68 -2.27 9.86
CA TRP A 24 -5.04 -0.89 10.17
C TRP A 24 -6.51 -0.63 9.82
N ASP A 25 -7.12 0.32 10.48
CA ASP A 25 -8.48 0.75 10.20
C ASP A 25 -8.59 2.27 10.24
N LEU A 26 -9.31 2.85 9.27
CA LEU A 26 -9.44 4.29 9.12
C LEU A 26 -10.30 4.93 10.23
N ILE A 27 -11.24 4.17 10.79
CA ILE A 27 -12.24 4.67 11.75
C ILE A 27 -11.79 4.39 13.19
N ASP A 28 -11.19 3.21 13.41
CA ASP A 28 -10.64 2.80 14.71
C ASP A 28 -9.12 2.60 14.62
N PRO A 29 -8.33 3.62 14.93
CA PRO A 29 -6.86 3.52 14.89
C PRO A 29 -6.27 2.46 15.83
N SER A 30 -7.01 2.02 16.85
CA SER A 30 -6.55 0.98 17.80
C SER A 30 -6.78 -0.45 17.29
N ARG A 31 -7.67 -0.64 16.30
CA ARG A 31 -8.08 -1.96 15.81
C ARG A 31 -6.89 -2.80 15.33
N GLY A 32 -6.02 -2.22 14.53
CA GLY A 32 -4.87 -2.93 13.98
C GLY A 32 -4.00 -3.55 15.08
N ARG A 33 -3.60 -2.73 16.05
CA ARG A 33 -2.80 -3.14 17.20
C ARG A 33 -3.51 -4.17 18.07
N ASN A 34 -4.76 -3.94 18.42
CA ASN A 34 -5.53 -4.87 19.25
C ASN A 34 -5.66 -6.24 18.56
N SER A 35 -5.99 -6.26 17.26
CA SER A 35 -6.09 -7.50 16.49
C SER A 35 -4.74 -8.22 16.37
N TYR A 36 -3.62 -7.47 16.29
CA TYR A 36 -2.29 -8.04 16.30
C TYR A 36 -1.99 -8.75 17.66
N GLU A 37 -2.29 -8.08 18.78
CA GLU A 37 -2.08 -8.63 20.13
C GLU A 37 -2.96 -9.86 20.41
N GLU A 38 -4.15 -9.94 19.80
CA GLU A 38 -5.02 -11.10 19.85
C GLU A 38 -4.48 -12.30 19.07
N GLY A 39 -3.85 -12.06 17.91
CA GLY A 39 -3.27 -13.12 17.10
C GLY A 39 -2.61 -12.59 15.82
N HIS A 40 -1.38 -13.02 15.58
CA HIS A 40 -0.57 -12.67 14.41
C HIS A 40 0.21 -13.90 13.89
N ILE A 41 0.72 -13.84 12.67
CA ILE A 41 1.61 -14.87 12.12
C ILE A 41 2.85 -15.01 13.02
N PRO A 42 3.27 -16.24 13.40
CA PRO A 42 4.36 -16.45 14.34
C PRO A 42 5.61 -15.64 13.99
N GLY A 43 6.10 -14.87 14.98
CA GLY A 43 7.26 -14.00 14.84
C GLY A 43 7.04 -12.70 14.06
N ALA A 44 5.82 -12.42 13.58
CA ALA A 44 5.53 -11.16 12.91
C ALA A 44 5.64 -9.97 13.86
N VAL A 45 6.21 -8.87 13.37
CA VAL A 45 6.33 -7.60 14.07
C VAL A 45 5.22 -6.66 13.61
N PHE A 46 4.58 -5.95 14.55
CA PHE A 46 3.56 -4.95 14.22
C PHE A 46 4.16 -3.67 13.65
N VAL A 47 3.53 -3.15 12.62
CA VAL A 47 3.88 -1.86 11.98
C VAL A 47 2.63 -1.00 11.89
N ASP A 48 2.69 0.18 12.45
CA ASP A 48 1.59 1.14 12.45
C ASP A 48 1.64 2.02 11.20
N LEU A 49 0.56 2.05 10.42
CA LEU A 49 0.50 2.87 9.20
C LEU A 49 0.74 4.36 9.49
N ASP A 50 0.09 4.89 10.53
CA ASP A 50 0.08 6.33 10.81
C ASP A 50 1.40 6.82 11.42
N HIS A 51 2.09 5.95 12.19
CA HIS A 51 3.32 6.29 12.90
C HIS A 51 4.60 5.84 12.17
N ASP A 52 4.55 4.70 11.48
CA ASP A 52 5.72 4.06 10.89
C ASP A 52 5.82 4.26 9.37
N LEU A 53 4.68 4.37 8.68
CA LEU A 53 4.61 4.43 7.22
C LEU A 53 4.06 5.76 6.69
N ALA A 54 3.78 6.71 7.57
CA ALA A 54 3.33 8.04 7.21
C ALA A 54 4.05 9.12 8.02
N GLY A 55 4.18 10.30 7.42
CA GLY A 55 4.51 11.53 8.12
C GLY A 55 3.26 12.20 8.69
N PRO A 56 3.41 13.30 9.44
CA PRO A 56 2.28 14.01 10.03
C PRO A 56 1.25 14.44 8.97
N PRO A 57 -0.06 14.20 9.20
CA PRO A 57 -1.09 14.63 8.27
C PRO A 57 -1.16 16.16 8.16
N GLY A 58 -1.48 16.65 6.96
CA GLY A 58 -1.53 18.09 6.70
C GLY A 58 -2.03 18.46 5.32
N ILE A 59 -1.53 19.57 4.79
CA ILE A 59 -1.86 20.05 3.44
C ILE A 59 -1.37 19.07 2.36
N THR A 60 -0.36 18.27 2.64
CA THR A 60 0.20 17.25 1.77
C THR A 60 -0.55 15.90 1.82
N GLY A 61 -1.69 15.87 2.48
CA GLY A 61 -2.57 14.70 2.56
C GLY A 61 -2.67 14.10 3.96
N ARG A 62 -3.43 12.98 4.07
CA ARG A 62 -3.62 12.25 5.34
C ARG A 62 -2.42 11.38 5.69
N HIS A 63 -1.81 10.74 4.70
CA HIS A 63 -0.67 9.83 4.89
C HIS A 63 0.49 10.21 3.97
N PRO A 64 1.08 11.42 4.14
CA PRO A 64 2.28 11.78 3.37
C PRO A 64 3.41 10.78 3.68
N LEU A 65 4.43 10.70 2.83
CA LEU A 65 5.61 9.92 3.17
C LEU A 65 6.34 10.54 4.37
N PRO A 66 6.92 9.71 5.24
CA PRO A 66 7.90 10.22 6.20
C PRO A 66 9.15 10.71 5.45
N GLU A 67 9.97 11.52 6.11
CA GLU A 67 11.29 11.84 5.57
C GLU A 67 12.13 10.56 5.40
N PRO A 68 12.97 10.45 4.34
CA PRO A 68 13.75 9.24 4.08
C PRO A 68 14.60 8.77 5.26
N GLY A 69 15.25 9.72 5.98
CA GLY A 69 16.01 9.41 7.20
C GLY A 69 15.13 8.90 8.34
N GLY A 70 13.93 9.45 8.50
CA GLY A 70 12.93 8.97 9.46
C GLY A 70 12.49 7.53 9.17
N PHE A 71 12.26 7.23 7.90
CA PHE A 71 11.92 5.86 7.48
C PHE A 71 13.06 4.87 7.72
N ALA A 72 14.31 5.27 7.45
CA ALA A 72 15.48 4.44 7.78
C ALA A 72 15.59 4.12 9.27
N ILE A 73 15.29 5.10 10.15
CA ILE A 73 15.23 4.88 11.59
C ILE A 73 14.12 3.88 11.95
N THR A 74 12.94 4.02 11.34
CA THR A 74 11.83 3.06 11.50
C THR A 74 12.25 1.65 11.09
N LEU A 75 12.85 1.48 9.91
CA LEU A 75 13.32 0.17 9.44
C LEU A 75 14.33 -0.45 10.40
N GLY A 76 15.30 0.33 10.89
CA GLY A 76 16.27 -0.12 11.89
C GLY A 76 15.59 -0.54 13.21
N ARG A 77 14.61 0.23 13.69
CA ARG A 77 13.82 -0.12 14.89
C ARG A 77 13.06 -1.42 14.71
N LEU A 78 12.52 -1.67 13.51
CA LEU A 78 11.82 -2.90 13.13
C LEU A 78 12.75 -4.11 12.90
N GLY A 79 14.07 -3.94 13.01
CA GLY A 79 15.04 -5.01 12.81
C GLY A 79 15.34 -5.32 11.34
N ILE A 80 15.01 -4.40 10.42
CA ILE A 80 15.24 -4.60 8.98
C ILE A 80 16.62 -4.09 8.60
N GLU A 81 17.36 -4.92 7.87
CA GLU A 81 18.65 -4.62 7.22
C GLU A 81 18.48 -4.62 5.70
N PRO A 82 19.41 -4.04 4.91
CA PRO A 82 19.28 -3.97 3.44
C PRO A 82 19.10 -5.32 2.75
N GLU A 83 19.65 -6.39 3.34
CA GLU A 83 19.59 -7.76 2.82
C GLU A 83 18.40 -8.56 3.36
N SER A 84 17.63 -8.01 4.29
CA SER A 84 16.48 -8.69 4.88
C SER A 84 15.45 -9.06 3.80
N HIS A 85 14.94 -10.28 3.86
CA HIS A 85 13.76 -10.66 3.08
C HIS A 85 12.52 -10.31 3.88
N VAL A 86 11.80 -9.30 3.44
CA VAL A 86 10.62 -8.74 4.10
C VAL A 86 9.34 -9.31 3.49
N VAL A 87 8.44 -9.82 4.33
CA VAL A 87 7.08 -10.20 3.96
C VAL A 87 6.09 -9.37 4.77
N VAL A 88 5.17 -8.69 4.08
CA VAL A 88 4.19 -7.82 4.72
C VAL A 88 2.79 -8.38 4.51
N TYR A 89 1.94 -8.33 5.51
CA TYR A 89 0.54 -8.72 5.38
C TYR A 89 -0.42 -7.76 6.11
N ASP A 90 -1.68 -7.81 5.70
CA ASP A 90 -2.82 -7.19 6.35
C ASP A 90 -4.02 -8.15 6.38
N ASP A 91 -5.20 -7.65 6.73
CA ASP A 91 -6.48 -8.35 6.66
C ASP A 91 -7.45 -7.70 5.65
N ALA A 92 -6.91 -6.91 4.72
CA ALA A 92 -7.66 -6.09 3.77
C ALA A 92 -7.30 -6.37 2.30
N GLY A 93 -6.84 -7.58 1.98
CA GLY A 93 -6.47 -7.97 0.62
C GLY A 93 -5.20 -7.29 0.10
N GLY A 94 -4.27 -6.96 0.99
CA GLY A 94 -2.99 -6.34 0.64
C GLY A 94 -3.03 -4.83 0.47
N ARG A 95 -4.17 -4.16 0.77
CA ARG A 95 -4.33 -2.70 0.56
C ARG A 95 -3.41 -1.86 1.40
N VAL A 96 -3.17 -2.25 2.65
CA VAL A 96 -2.25 -1.56 3.56
C VAL A 96 -0.84 -2.14 3.44
N ALA A 97 -0.71 -3.46 3.32
CA ALA A 97 0.57 -4.15 3.13
C ALA A 97 1.35 -3.62 1.91
N ALA A 98 0.64 -3.31 0.82
CA ALA A 98 1.24 -2.72 -0.37
C ALA A 98 1.90 -1.36 -0.11
N ARG A 99 1.46 -0.60 0.92
CA ARG A 99 2.11 0.68 1.27
C ARG A 99 3.55 0.44 1.76
N MET A 100 3.77 -0.47 2.70
CA MET A 100 5.11 -0.80 3.18
C MET A 100 5.95 -1.44 2.08
N TRP A 101 5.38 -2.38 1.31
CA TRP A 101 6.05 -2.98 0.17
C TRP A 101 6.54 -1.94 -0.83
N TRP A 102 5.66 -1.01 -1.23
CA TRP A 102 6.01 0.03 -2.19
C TRP A 102 7.09 0.99 -1.64
N MET A 103 6.99 1.40 -0.38
CA MET A 103 8.00 2.25 0.27
C MET A 103 9.38 1.58 0.28
N LEU A 104 9.45 0.28 0.60
CA LEU A 104 10.68 -0.50 0.53
C LEU A 104 11.24 -0.53 -0.91
N LYS A 105 10.38 -0.76 -1.92
CA LYS A 105 10.80 -0.74 -3.33
C LYS A 105 11.27 0.65 -3.76
N ALA A 106 10.61 1.71 -3.31
CA ALA A 106 10.93 3.09 -3.63
C ALA A 106 12.27 3.57 -3.06
N ILE A 107 12.79 2.92 -2.01
CA ILE A 107 14.15 3.17 -1.48
C ILE A 107 15.19 2.15 -1.99
N GLY A 108 14.83 1.29 -2.93
CA GLY A 108 15.73 0.30 -3.53
C GLY A 108 15.93 -0.97 -2.71
N HIS A 109 15.10 -1.26 -1.70
CA HIS A 109 15.16 -2.52 -0.95
C HIS A 109 14.86 -3.72 -1.86
N GLY A 110 15.78 -4.69 -1.90
CA GLY A 110 15.77 -5.76 -2.90
C GLY A 110 14.64 -6.79 -2.72
N ALA A 111 14.46 -7.29 -1.50
CA ALA A 111 13.63 -8.45 -1.20
C ALA A 111 12.41 -8.09 -0.32
N ALA A 112 11.33 -7.62 -0.97
CA ALA A 112 10.06 -7.35 -0.31
C ALA A 112 8.91 -8.01 -1.07
N GLN A 113 8.02 -8.68 -0.33
CA GLN A 113 6.83 -9.36 -0.85
C GLN A 113 5.61 -9.04 0.02
N VAL A 114 4.42 -9.15 -0.58
CA VAL A 114 3.14 -9.10 0.13
C VAL A 114 2.57 -10.51 0.18
N LEU A 115 2.04 -10.92 1.34
CA LEU A 115 1.32 -12.18 1.50
C LEU A 115 -0.02 -12.10 0.75
N ASP A 116 -0.16 -12.90 -0.28
CA ASP A 116 -1.35 -12.94 -1.13
C ASP A 116 -2.57 -13.48 -0.38
N GLY A 117 -3.60 -12.66 -0.25
CA GLY A 117 -4.79 -12.94 0.57
C GLY A 117 -4.60 -12.66 2.07
N GLY A 118 -3.43 -12.14 2.49
CA GLY A 118 -3.17 -11.64 3.84
C GLY A 118 -3.36 -12.68 4.94
N LEU A 119 -3.73 -12.22 6.14
CA LEU A 119 -3.90 -13.07 7.32
C LEU A 119 -4.93 -14.19 7.10
N GLN A 120 -6.02 -13.92 6.36
CA GLN A 120 -7.04 -14.93 6.11
C GLN A 120 -6.48 -16.09 5.29
N ALA A 121 -5.66 -15.82 4.27
CA ALA A 121 -5.04 -16.89 3.48
C ALA A 121 -4.08 -17.74 4.28
N TRP A 122 -3.39 -17.16 5.28
CA TRP A 122 -2.53 -17.90 6.22
C TRP A 122 -3.35 -18.85 7.08
N VAL A 123 -4.45 -18.36 7.67
CA VAL A 123 -5.35 -19.17 8.52
C VAL A 123 -6.03 -20.29 7.71
N ASP A 124 -6.50 -19.98 6.50
CA ASP A 124 -7.14 -20.97 5.61
C ASP A 124 -6.17 -22.10 5.19
N ALA A 125 -4.88 -21.79 5.11
CA ALA A 125 -3.82 -22.77 4.87
C ALA A 125 -3.45 -23.60 6.13
N GLY A 126 -4.09 -23.34 7.27
CA GLY A 126 -3.82 -24.03 8.54
C GLY A 126 -2.63 -23.49 9.32
N GLY A 127 -2.20 -22.25 9.02
CA GLY A 127 -1.13 -21.58 9.77
C GLY A 127 -1.56 -21.20 11.18
N ASP A 128 -0.66 -21.37 12.14
CA ASP A 128 -0.88 -21.00 13.55
C ASP A 128 -0.81 -19.47 13.72
N LEU A 129 -1.39 -18.99 14.83
CA LEU A 129 -1.29 -17.60 15.27
C LEU A 129 -0.73 -17.56 16.68
N ASP A 130 0.22 -16.63 16.91
CA ASP A 130 0.78 -16.33 18.21
C ASP A 130 0.08 -15.10 18.80
N PRO A 131 -0.33 -15.12 20.08
CA PRO A 131 -0.84 -13.93 20.76
C PRO A 131 0.29 -13.10 21.40
N GLY A 132 -0.03 -11.86 21.72
CA GLY A 132 0.86 -10.97 22.49
C GLY A 132 1.70 -10.07 21.62
N TRP A 133 2.82 -9.59 22.15
CA TRP A 133 3.69 -8.61 21.49
C TRP A 133 5.05 -9.20 21.15
N VAL A 134 5.50 -9.05 19.91
CA VAL A 134 6.85 -9.39 19.48
C VAL A 134 7.73 -8.14 19.52
N GLU A 135 8.80 -8.18 20.32
CA GLU A 135 9.77 -7.08 20.37
C GLU A 135 10.85 -7.32 19.33
N PRO A 136 10.98 -6.47 18.30
CA PRO A 136 12.03 -6.64 17.30
C PRO A 136 13.40 -6.36 17.89
N VAL A 137 14.44 -7.04 17.39
CA VAL A 137 15.83 -6.72 17.70
C VAL A 137 16.28 -5.58 16.80
N PRO A 138 16.54 -4.37 17.34
CA PRO A 138 16.87 -3.23 16.50
C PRO A 138 18.18 -3.43 15.73
N THR A 139 18.20 -2.96 14.49
CA THR A 139 19.36 -2.93 13.59
C THR A 139 19.60 -1.51 13.10
N ARG A 140 20.43 -1.37 12.07
CA ARG A 140 20.64 -0.09 11.39
C ARG A 140 20.36 -0.24 9.92
N TYR A 141 19.44 0.60 9.41
CA TYR A 141 19.18 0.74 7.97
C TYR A 141 19.92 1.98 7.44
N PRO A 142 20.61 1.91 6.28
CA PRO A 142 21.21 3.09 5.65
C PRO A 142 20.15 4.11 5.28
N GLU A 143 20.44 5.39 5.47
CA GLU A 143 19.54 6.46 5.05
C GLU A 143 19.46 6.50 3.51
N PRO A 144 18.27 6.30 2.91
CA PRO A 144 18.09 6.44 1.48
C PRO A 144 18.11 7.92 1.09
N GLU A 145 18.55 8.22 -0.12
CA GLU A 145 18.60 9.60 -0.61
C GLU A 145 17.18 10.17 -0.77
N ARG A 146 16.26 9.37 -1.30
CA ARG A 146 14.86 9.73 -1.53
C ARG A 146 14.00 8.47 -1.75
N PHE A 147 12.68 8.68 -1.84
CA PHE A 147 11.76 7.70 -2.40
C PHE A 147 11.67 7.93 -3.92
N GLU A 148 12.00 6.93 -4.71
CA GLU A 148 11.84 6.96 -6.17
C GLU A 148 10.38 6.70 -6.58
N GLY A 149 9.97 7.18 -7.76
CA GLY A 149 8.61 6.97 -8.27
C GLY A 149 7.53 7.76 -7.54
N VAL A 150 7.90 8.90 -6.92
CA VAL A 150 6.96 9.82 -6.27
C VAL A 150 6.74 11.03 -7.16
N ILE A 151 5.47 11.42 -7.33
CA ILE A 151 5.12 12.68 -7.99
C ILE A 151 4.30 13.57 -7.07
N GLY A 152 4.39 14.87 -7.29
CA GLY A 152 3.62 15.90 -6.61
C GLY A 152 2.43 16.42 -7.42
N PRO A 153 1.59 17.30 -6.83
CA PRO A 153 0.39 17.81 -7.49
C PRO A 153 0.67 18.63 -8.74
N THR A 154 1.86 19.22 -8.87
CA THR A 154 2.28 20.01 -10.06
C THR A 154 2.70 19.12 -11.24
N GLU A 155 2.94 17.85 -11.01
CA GLU A 155 3.35 16.87 -12.02
C GLU A 155 2.16 16.06 -12.56
N VAL A 156 1.00 16.13 -11.90
CA VAL A 156 -0.23 15.43 -12.31
C VAL A 156 -0.82 15.95 -13.61
N PRO A 157 -0.88 17.30 -13.86
CA PRO A 157 -1.46 17.79 -15.12
C PRO A 157 -0.71 17.28 -16.35
N GLY A 158 -1.46 16.70 -17.29
CA GLY A 158 -0.91 16.15 -18.54
C GLY A 158 -0.37 14.72 -18.45
N ARG A 159 -0.42 14.10 -17.27
CA ARG A 159 -0.12 12.66 -17.09
C ARG A 159 -1.40 11.82 -17.08
N THR A 160 -1.28 10.58 -17.54
CA THR A 160 -2.29 9.57 -17.28
C THR A 160 -2.30 9.28 -15.79
N LEU A 161 -3.41 9.56 -15.11
CA LEU A 161 -3.58 9.29 -13.68
C LEU A 161 -4.66 8.23 -13.46
N ILE A 162 -4.35 7.20 -12.69
CA ILE A 162 -5.32 6.21 -12.22
C ILE A 162 -5.79 6.62 -10.83
N ASP A 163 -7.11 6.70 -10.61
CA ASP A 163 -7.72 6.85 -9.30
C ASP A 163 -8.23 5.49 -8.81
N ALA A 164 -7.59 4.96 -7.77
CA ALA A 164 -7.88 3.65 -7.20
C ALA A 164 -9.00 3.65 -6.15
N ARG A 165 -9.72 4.77 -5.95
CA ARG A 165 -10.86 4.84 -5.03
C ARG A 165 -12.07 4.11 -5.59
N ALA A 166 -13.01 3.78 -4.69
CA ALA A 166 -14.33 3.28 -5.05
C ALA A 166 -15.05 4.24 -6.03
N GLY A 167 -15.81 3.67 -6.99
CA GLY A 167 -16.40 4.43 -8.09
C GLY A 167 -17.35 5.53 -7.64
N GLU A 168 -18.13 5.31 -6.58
CA GLU A 168 -19.05 6.31 -6.03
C GLU A 168 -18.29 7.53 -5.44
N ARG A 169 -17.10 7.32 -4.85
CA ARG A 169 -16.24 8.40 -4.38
C ARG A 169 -15.63 9.18 -5.56
N TYR A 170 -15.15 8.44 -6.56
CA TYR A 170 -14.61 9.05 -7.78
C TYR A 170 -15.67 9.92 -8.48
N ARG A 171 -16.89 9.43 -8.66
CA ARG A 171 -17.98 10.19 -9.29
C ARG A 171 -18.51 11.36 -8.47
N GLY A 172 -18.09 11.48 -7.20
CA GLY A 172 -18.55 12.52 -6.29
C GLY A 172 -19.96 12.30 -5.74
N GLU A 173 -20.48 11.09 -5.81
CA GLU A 173 -21.78 10.70 -5.26
C GLU A 173 -21.74 10.58 -3.73
N VAL A 174 -20.59 10.14 -3.21
CA VAL A 174 -20.34 9.98 -1.78
C VAL A 174 -18.92 10.44 -1.47
N GLU A 175 -18.73 11.30 -0.47
CA GLU A 175 -17.40 11.66 0.05
C GLU A 175 -17.46 11.88 1.57
N PRO A 176 -17.20 10.83 2.38
CA PRO A 176 -17.29 10.92 3.83
C PRO A 176 -16.01 11.46 4.49
N ILE A 177 -14.92 11.66 3.74
CA ILE A 177 -13.57 11.83 4.32
C ILE A 177 -12.94 13.16 3.89
N ASP A 178 -13.00 13.47 2.60
CA ASP A 178 -12.29 14.61 2.02
C ASP A 178 -13.20 15.84 1.86
N PRO A 179 -12.66 17.07 1.87
CA PRO A 179 -13.47 18.29 1.86
C PRO A 179 -14.22 18.57 0.56
N LYS A 180 -13.80 17.96 -0.56
CA LYS A 180 -14.47 18.07 -1.86
C LYS A 180 -14.87 16.68 -2.34
N ALA A 181 -16.03 16.56 -2.99
CA ALA A 181 -16.47 15.32 -3.65
C ALA A 181 -16.10 15.33 -5.13
N GLY A 182 -15.71 14.18 -5.67
CA GLY A 182 -15.31 14.03 -7.07
C GLY A 182 -13.90 13.45 -7.24
N HIS A 183 -13.24 13.77 -8.34
CA HIS A 183 -11.92 13.25 -8.70
C HIS A 183 -11.01 14.32 -9.32
N ILE A 184 -9.73 14.01 -9.43
CA ILE A 184 -8.74 14.84 -10.12
C ILE A 184 -9.08 14.85 -11.62
N PRO A 185 -9.23 16.03 -12.26
CA PRO A 185 -9.58 16.10 -13.68
C PRO A 185 -8.66 15.27 -14.56
N GLY A 186 -9.22 14.46 -15.44
CA GLY A 186 -8.49 13.57 -16.33
C GLY A 186 -8.09 12.22 -15.74
N ALA A 187 -8.40 11.96 -14.47
CA ALA A 187 -8.08 10.66 -13.84
C ALA A 187 -9.03 9.55 -14.32
N ILE A 188 -8.47 8.37 -14.57
CA ILE A 188 -9.21 7.15 -14.95
C ILE A 188 -9.50 6.35 -13.67
N ASN A 189 -10.77 5.97 -13.44
CA ASN A 189 -11.11 5.21 -12.25
C ASN A 189 -10.89 3.70 -12.44
N ILE A 190 -9.96 3.14 -11.68
CA ILE A 190 -9.74 1.69 -11.55
C ILE A 190 -9.72 1.35 -10.05
N PRO A 191 -10.89 1.06 -9.46
CA PRO A 191 -10.99 0.73 -8.04
C PRO A 191 -10.15 -0.48 -7.66
N THR A 192 -9.55 -0.46 -6.47
CA THR A 192 -8.71 -1.57 -5.94
C THR A 192 -9.43 -2.91 -5.92
N ASP A 193 -10.78 -2.93 -5.80
CA ASP A 193 -11.56 -4.17 -5.84
C ASP A 193 -11.44 -4.92 -7.16
N ARG A 194 -11.12 -4.23 -8.27
CA ARG A 194 -10.87 -4.88 -9.56
C ARG A 194 -9.60 -5.72 -9.59
N ASN A 195 -8.70 -5.50 -8.64
CA ASN A 195 -7.42 -6.23 -8.55
C ASN A 195 -7.55 -7.56 -7.80
N LEU A 196 -8.65 -7.76 -7.07
CA LEU A 196 -8.84 -8.92 -6.21
C LEU A 196 -9.91 -9.86 -6.78
N ASP A 197 -9.76 -11.13 -6.48
CA ASP A 197 -10.80 -12.13 -6.66
C ASP A 197 -11.74 -12.19 -5.44
N ASP A 198 -12.75 -13.05 -5.50
CA ASP A 198 -13.76 -13.20 -4.45
C ASP A 198 -13.19 -13.76 -3.13
N SER A 199 -11.97 -14.29 -3.14
CA SER A 199 -11.25 -14.75 -1.93
C SER A 199 -10.35 -13.68 -1.31
N GLY A 200 -10.32 -12.47 -1.87
CA GLY A 200 -9.46 -11.37 -1.42
C GLY A 200 -7.99 -11.52 -1.83
N ARG A 201 -7.67 -12.42 -2.76
CA ARG A 201 -6.33 -12.57 -3.34
C ARG A 201 -6.22 -11.75 -4.62
N PHE A 202 -4.99 -11.41 -4.99
CA PHE A 202 -4.77 -10.80 -6.29
C PHE A 202 -5.22 -11.74 -7.40
N ARG A 203 -5.89 -11.19 -8.41
CA ARG A 203 -6.22 -11.92 -9.64
C ARG A 203 -4.94 -12.41 -10.32
N SER A 204 -5.06 -13.36 -11.25
CA SER A 204 -3.93 -13.83 -12.04
C SER A 204 -3.25 -12.67 -12.78
N ALA A 205 -1.96 -12.83 -13.11
CA ALA A 205 -1.23 -11.82 -13.87
C ALA A 205 -1.92 -11.48 -15.21
N SER A 206 -2.50 -12.48 -15.88
CA SER A 206 -3.26 -12.30 -17.13
C SER A 206 -4.55 -11.50 -16.92
N ASP A 207 -5.29 -11.77 -15.85
CA ASP A 207 -6.53 -11.03 -15.56
C ASP A 207 -6.24 -9.59 -15.13
N LEU A 208 -5.17 -9.37 -14.36
CA LEU A 208 -4.71 -8.03 -14.02
C LEU A 208 -4.24 -7.25 -15.24
N ALA A 209 -3.55 -7.90 -16.19
CA ALA A 209 -3.17 -7.26 -17.45
C ALA A 209 -4.41 -6.75 -18.20
N LEU A 210 -5.52 -7.50 -18.21
CA LEU A 210 -6.80 -7.05 -18.79
C LEU A 210 -7.45 -5.89 -18.01
N VAL A 211 -7.24 -5.81 -16.69
CA VAL A 211 -7.75 -4.67 -15.88
C VAL A 211 -7.11 -3.35 -16.32
N TYR A 212 -5.84 -3.40 -16.75
CA TYR A 212 -5.03 -2.23 -17.11
C TYR A 212 -4.78 -2.07 -18.63
N ASP A 213 -5.41 -2.87 -19.49
CA ASP A 213 -5.13 -2.94 -20.94
C ASP A 213 -5.40 -1.59 -21.66
N ASP A 214 -6.46 -0.89 -21.26
CA ASP A 214 -6.85 0.41 -21.83
C ASP A 214 -6.08 1.61 -21.21
N VAL A 215 -5.16 1.38 -20.28
CA VAL A 215 -4.40 2.45 -19.63
C VAL A 215 -3.23 2.88 -20.53
N PRO A 216 -3.14 4.17 -20.90
CA PRO A 216 -1.99 4.66 -21.65
C PRO A 216 -0.66 4.36 -20.95
N PRO A 217 0.45 4.25 -21.71
CA PRO A 217 1.78 4.00 -21.14
C PRO A 217 2.19 5.03 -20.10
N ASP A 218 3.05 4.61 -19.16
CA ASP A 218 3.65 5.45 -18.13
C ASP A 218 2.63 6.19 -17.23
N PRO A 219 1.64 5.49 -16.67
CA PRO A 219 0.67 6.10 -15.79
C PRO A 219 1.28 6.42 -14.42
N ALA A 220 0.63 7.37 -13.73
CA ALA A 220 0.74 7.51 -12.30
C ALA A 220 -0.51 6.95 -11.62
N VAL A 221 -0.40 6.59 -10.34
CA VAL A 221 -1.52 6.09 -9.54
C VAL A 221 -1.80 7.01 -8.36
N SER A 222 -3.07 7.20 -8.04
CA SER A 222 -3.54 7.94 -6.86
C SER A 222 -4.71 7.21 -6.20
N CYS A 223 -5.08 7.65 -5.01
CA CYS A 223 -6.29 7.18 -4.34
C CYS A 223 -6.87 8.26 -3.40
N GLY A 224 -7.32 7.90 -2.21
CA GLY A 224 -7.71 8.86 -1.17
C GLY A 224 -6.50 9.51 -0.49
N SER A 225 -5.49 8.74 -0.10
CA SER A 225 -4.35 9.21 0.71
C SER A 225 -3.02 8.49 0.42
N GLY A 226 -2.87 7.92 -0.77
CA GLY A 226 -1.64 7.26 -1.21
C GLY A 226 -1.45 5.82 -0.73
N VAL A 227 -2.33 5.29 0.13
CA VAL A 227 -2.24 3.90 0.62
C VAL A 227 -2.70 2.91 -0.46
N ASN A 228 -3.96 3.01 -0.90
CA ASN A 228 -4.50 2.16 -1.96
C ASN A 228 -3.86 2.41 -3.34
N ALA A 229 -3.21 3.56 -3.55
CA ALA A 229 -2.41 3.81 -4.74
C ALA A 229 -1.23 2.81 -4.82
N CYS A 230 -0.60 2.51 -3.69
CA CYS A 230 0.46 1.49 -3.63
C CYS A 230 -0.07 0.09 -3.96
N HIS A 231 -1.33 -0.23 -3.61
CA HIS A 231 -1.97 -1.48 -4.01
C HIS A 231 -2.19 -1.55 -5.53
N ALA A 232 -2.62 -0.46 -6.17
CA ALA A 232 -2.72 -0.41 -7.63
C ALA A 232 -1.34 -0.58 -8.29
N ALA A 233 -0.29 0.06 -7.74
CA ALA A 233 1.08 -0.12 -8.21
C ALA A 233 1.55 -1.60 -8.08
N LEU A 234 1.25 -2.24 -6.95
CA LEU A 234 1.55 -3.67 -6.75
C LEU A 234 0.81 -4.53 -7.79
N ALA A 235 -0.49 -4.29 -8.01
CA ALA A 235 -1.28 -5.04 -8.99
C ALA A 235 -0.72 -4.90 -10.41
N MET A 236 -0.27 -3.71 -10.81
CA MET A 236 0.38 -3.50 -12.11
C MET A 236 1.69 -4.29 -12.22
N VAL A 237 2.50 -4.33 -11.17
CA VAL A 237 3.74 -5.14 -11.15
C VAL A 237 3.41 -6.64 -11.21
N VAL A 238 2.37 -7.11 -10.53
CA VAL A 238 1.87 -8.51 -10.63
C VAL A 238 1.41 -8.82 -12.05
N ALA A 239 0.78 -7.87 -12.74
CA ALA A 239 0.39 -7.99 -14.15
C ALA A 239 1.59 -8.06 -15.13
N GLY A 240 2.82 -7.84 -14.64
CA GLY A 240 4.03 -7.77 -15.48
C GLY A 240 4.25 -6.39 -16.10
N LEU A 241 3.50 -5.37 -15.68
CA LEU A 241 3.67 -4.00 -16.12
C LEU A 241 4.79 -3.29 -15.33
N PRO A 242 5.39 -2.23 -15.88
CA PRO A 242 6.32 -1.38 -15.12
C PRO A 242 5.68 -0.83 -13.84
N MET A 243 6.49 -0.60 -12.81
CA MET A 243 6.06 0.10 -11.60
C MET A 243 5.64 1.52 -11.98
N PRO A 244 4.38 1.93 -11.73
CA PRO A 244 3.95 3.29 -11.99
C PRO A 244 4.48 4.25 -10.93
N ASP A 245 4.55 5.53 -11.26
CA ASP A 245 4.74 6.57 -10.27
C ASP A 245 3.50 6.68 -9.36
N VAL A 246 3.71 7.09 -8.11
CA VAL A 246 2.63 7.25 -7.12
C VAL A 246 2.49 8.74 -6.75
N TYR A 247 1.29 9.29 -6.96
CA TYR A 247 0.92 10.55 -6.35
C TYR A 247 0.49 10.29 -4.90
N VAL A 248 1.45 10.40 -3.99
CA VAL A 248 1.26 10.02 -2.57
C VAL A 248 0.22 10.90 -1.87
N GLY A 249 0.24 12.21 -2.07
CA GLY A 249 -0.74 13.14 -1.49
C GLY A 249 -2.18 12.82 -1.91
N SER A 250 -2.34 12.29 -3.13
CA SER A 250 -3.60 11.77 -3.66
C SER A 250 -4.75 12.79 -3.56
N PHE A 251 -5.99 12.30 -3.57
CA PHE A 251 -7.16 13.18 -3.48
C PHE A 251 -7.23 13.96 -2.17
N SER A 252 -6.68 13.42 -1.07
CA SER A 252 -6.67 14.12 0.22
C SER A 252 -5.79 15.38 0.21
N GLU A 253 -4.72 15.42 -0.57
CA GLU A 253 -3.94 16.63 -0.82
C GLU A 253 -4.65 17.52 -1.85
N TRP A 254 -5.06 16.95 -3.00
CA TRP A 254 -5.66 17.67 -4.10
C TRP A 254 -6.89 18.49 -3.67
N SER A 255 -7.80 17.84 -2.93
CA SER A 255 -9.05 18.45 -2.46
C SER A 255 -8.86 19.56 -1.42
N ARG A 256 -7.72 19.60 -0.72
CA ARG A 256 -7.36 20.67 0.24
C ARG A 256 -6.68 21.86 -0.42
N ARG A 257 -6.24 21.69 -1.66
CA ARG A 257 -5.66 22.79 -2.44
C ARG A 257 -6.74 23.52 -3.23
N ASP A 258 -6.41 24.73 -3.71
CA ASP A 258 -7.26 25.47 -4.65
C ASP A 258 -7.06 24.93 -6.08
N LEU A 259 -7.49 23.68 -6.27
CA LEU A 259 -7.40 22.95 -7.53
C LEU A 259 -8.79 22.46 -7.95
N ASP A 260 -9.01 22.36 -9.26
CA ASP A 260 -10.26 21.91 -9.84
C ASP A 260 -10.54 20.44 -9.50
N VAL A 261 -11.82 20.11 -9.36
CA VAL A 261 -12.33 18.77 -9.12
C VAL A 261 -13.43 18.48 -10.14
N SER A 262 -13.33 17.34 -10.80
CA SER A 262 -14.39 16.83 -11.70
C SER A 262 -15.34 15.91 -10.96
N THR A 263 -16.56 15.77 -11.48
CA THR A 263 -17.59 14.84 -10.97
C THR A 263 -18.21 14.06 -12.12
N GLY A 264 -18.85 12.95 -11.81
CA GLY A 264 -19.46 12.08 -12.82
C GLY A 264 -18.53 10.95 -13.26
N PRO A 265 -18.98 10.12 -14.24
CA PRO A 265 -18.26 8.91 -14.65
C PRO A 265 -17.09 9.14 -15.61
N MET A 266 -16.97 10.33 -16.16
CA MET A 266 -15.95 10.67 -17.19
C MET A 266 -14.73 11.29 -16.53
N PRO A 267 -13.51 10.99 -17.04
CA PRO A 267 -12.26 11.61 -16.60
C PRO A 267 -12.25 13.14 -16.68
#